data_d42611c8bbeecb0bb1407b74b8d74730
#
_entry.id   d42611c8bbeecb0bb1407b74b8d74730
#
_cell.length_a   1.000
_cell.length_b   1.000
_cell.length_c   1.000
_cell.angle_alpha   90.00
_cell.angle_beta   90.00
_cell.angle_gamma   90.00
#
_symmetry.space_group_name_H-M   'P 1'
#
loop_
_entity.id
_entity.type
_entity.pdbx_description
1 polymer ?
#
loop_
_entity_poly.entity_id
_entity_poly.type
_entity_poly.pdbx_seq_one_letter_code
_entity_poly.pdbx_strand_id
1 'polypeptide(L)' 'MSDESRVGVRDARNQLGRLVDEAYYQGTATVLTKNDEPRAVLVPYDWYVRLAPDSAEG' A
#
# COMPACT_ATOMS: atom_id res chain seq x y z
N MET A 1 10.81 14.68 -3.12
CA MET A 1 11.12 13.71 -3.11
C MET A 1 10.14 12.83 -2.81
N SER A 2 9.94 11.84 -3.29
CA SER A 2 8.93 11.05 -3.06
C SER A 2 9.22 10.08 -2.09
N ASP A 3 8.35 9.76 -1.25
CA ASP A 3 8.54 8.78 -0.29
C ASP A 3 7.88 7.55 -0.71
N GLU A 4 7.46 7.42 -1.94
CA GLU A 4 6.79 6.27 -2.36
C GLU A 4 7.73 5.13 -2.52
N SER A 5 7.39 3.96 -2.07
CA SER A 5 8.18 2.79 -2.26
C SER A 5 7.53 1.92 -3.28
N ARG A 6 8.30 1.14 -4.00
CA ARG A 6 7.75 0.20 -4.96
C ARG A 6 8.26 -1.18 -4.65
N VAL A 7 7.39 -2.14 -4.63
CA VAL A 7 7.76 -3.51 -4.30
C VAL A 7 7.01 -4.43 -5.24
N GLY A 8 7.70 -5.40 -5.81
CA GLY A 8 7.04 -6.36 -6.68
C GLY A 8 6.09 -7.23 -5.88
N VAL A 9 5.01 -7.64 -6.47
CA VAL A 9 4.02 -8.44 -5.77
C VAL A 9 4.61 -9.68 -5.17
N ARG A 10 5.56 -10.29 -5.84
CA ARG A 10 6.16 -11.50 -5.35
C ARG A 10 6.92 -11.23 -4.05
N ASP A 11 7.70 -10.16 -4.02
CA ASP A 11 8.43 -9.82 -2.81
C ASP A 11 7.49 -9.33 -1.74
N ALA A 12 6.45 -8.62 -2.12
CA ALA A 12 5.50 -8.12 -1.15
C ALA A 12 4.83 -9.25 -0.42
N ARG A 13 4.55 -10.33 -1.13
CA ARG A 13 3.90 -11.45 -0.50
C ARG A 13 4.76 -12.02 0.63
N ASN A 14 6.06 -12.06 0.44
CA ASN A 14 6.94 -12.61 1.46
C ASN A 14 7.14 -11.69 2.65
N GLN A 15 6.86 -10.42 2.52
CA GLN A 15 7.02 -9.52 3.65
C GLN A 15 5.78 -8.70 3.90
N LEU A 16 4.64 -9.27 3.57
CA LEU A 16 3.41 -8.52 3.70
C LEU A 16 3.16 -7.99 5.10
N GLY A 17 3.41 -8.82 6.11
CA GLY A 17 3.20 -8.37 7.47
C GLY A 17 4.02 -7.13 7.82
N ARG A 18 5.28 -7.13 7.39
CA ARG A 18 6.12 -6.00 7.67
C ARG A 18 5.68 -4.78 6.88
N LEU A 19 5.27 -4.97 5.63
CA LEU A 19 4.84 -3.85 4.81
C LEU A 19 3.58 -3.22 5.38
N VAL A 20 2.69 -4.05 5.90
CA VAL A 20 1.47 -3.54 6.50
C VAL A 20 1.80 -2.70 7.74
N ASP A 21 2.69 -3.21 8.58
CA ASP A 21 3.06 -2.46 9.77
C ASP A 21 3.75 -1.15 9.41
N GLU A 22 4.62 -1.18 8.43
CA GLU A 22 5.30 0.04 8.05
C GLU A 22 4.32 1.07 7.53
N ALA A 23 3.38 0.63 6.71
CA ALA A 23 2.41 1.57 6.18
C ALA A 23 1.61 2.19 7.32
N TYR A 24 1.17 1.35 8.24
CA TYR A 24 0.32 1.84 9.30
C TYR A 24 1.05 2.75 10.28
N TYR A 25 2.23 2.34 10.72
CA TYR A 25 2.92 3.13 11.74
C TYR A 25 3.72 4.30 11.17
N GLN A 26 4.21 4.19 9.97
CA GLN A 26 4.98 5.28 9.41
C GLN A 26 4.16 6.17 8.50
N GLY A 27 2.97 5.77 8.17
CA GLY A 27 2.13 6.60 7.33
C GLY A 27 2.68 6.73 5.92
N THR A 28 3.05 5.62 5.32
CA THR A 28 3.63 5.67 3.98
C THR A 28 2.83 4.79 3.04
N ALA A 29 2.99 5.01 1.77
CA ALA A 29 2.32 4.21 0.75
C ALA A 29 3.36 3.39 0.01
N THR A 30 3.01 2.18 -0.35
CA THR A 30 3.89 1.31 -1.10
C THR A 30 3.16 0.87 -2.36
N VAL A 31 3.76 1.13 -3.50
CA VAL A 31 3.16 0.74 -4.76
C VAL A 31 3.52 -0.71 -5.04
N LEU A 32 2.53 -1.53 -5.30
CA LEU A 32 2.75 -2.94 -5.60
C LEU A 32 2.75 -3.10 -7.11
N THR A 33 3.81 -3.67 -7.63
CA THR A 33 3.97 -3.79 -9.07
C THR A 33 3.95 -5.23 -9.51
N LYS A 34 3.56 -5.44 -10.75
CA LYS A 34 3.61 -6.76 -11.33
C LYS A 34 4.14 -6.57 -12.74
N ASN A 35 5.21 -7.25 -13.07
CA ASN A 35 5.87 -7.06 -14.36
C ASN A 35 6.22 -5.60 -14.56
N ASP A 36 6.72 -5.01 -13.49
CA ASP A 36 7.15 -3.61 -13.51
C ASP A 36 6.02 -2.62 -13.74
N GLU A 37 4.79 -3.04 -13.63
CA GLU A 37 3.68 -2.12 -13.76
C GLU A 37 2.97 -1.95 -12.44
N PRO A 38 2.64 -0.73 -12.05
CA PRO A 38 1.90 -0.51 -10.80
C PRO A 38 0.53 -1.12 -10.92
N ARG A 39 0.16 -1.94 -9.96
CA ARG A 39 -1.13 -2.57 -9.99
C ARG A 39 -1.97 -2.26 -8.79
N ALA A 40 -1.36 -1.92 -7.68
CA ALA A 40 -2.09 -1.63 -6.46
C ALA A 40 -1.22 -0.82 -5.55
N VAL A 41 -1.80 -0.29 -4.51
CA VAL A 41 -1.03 0.49 -3.54
C VAL A 41 -1.44 0.05 -2.16
N LEU A 42 -0.46 -0.17 -1.30
CA LEU A 42 -0.71 -0.52 0.08
C LEU A 42 -0.65 0.75 0.88
N VAL A 43 -1.73 1.14 1.52
CA VAL A 43 -1.77 2.38 2.29
C VAL A 43 -2.35 2.11 3.67
N PRO A 44 -2.09 2.98 4.62
CA PRO A 44 -2.68 2.83 5.94
C PRO A 44 -4.20 2.86 5.80
N TYR A 45 -4.87 2.13 6.64
CA TYR A 45 -6.31 2.06 6.58
C TYR A 45 -6.95 3.45 6.69
N ASP A 46 -6.36 4.30 7.52
CA ASP A 46 -6.89 5.64 7.69
C ASP A 46 -6.92 6.43 6.39
N TRP A 47 -5.93 6.22 5.54
CA TRP A 47 -5.89 6.91 4.27
C TRP A 47 -7.04 6.43 3.38
N TYR A 48 -7.25 5.13 3.39
CA TYR A 48 -8.29 4.58 2.55
C TYR A 48 -9.65 5.13 2.96
N VAL A 49 -9.89 5.22 4.23
CA VAL A 49 -11.15 5.72 4.73
C VAL A 49 -11.38 7.16 4.27
N ARG A 50 -10.32 7.96 4.28
CA ARG A 50 -10.48 9.33 3.86
C ARG A 50 -10.69 9.43 2.36
N LEU A 51 -10.02 8.59 1.58
CA LEU A 51 -10.12 8.68 0.16
C LEU A 51 -11.37 8.00 -0.39
N ALA A 52 -11.88 7.03 0.29
CA ALA A 52 -13.01 6.29 -0.17
C ALA A 52 -14.26 6.87 0.40
N PRO A 53 -14.88 7.72 -0.21
CA PRO A 53 -16.02 8.41 0.29
C PRO A 53 -16.96 7.42 0.77
N ASP A 54 -18.04 7.25 0.41
CA ASP A 54 -18.87 6.46 1.03
C ASP A 54 -18.92 5.18 0.49
N SER A 55 -18.20 4.80 -0.23
CA SER A 55 -18.36 3.62 -0.73
C SER A 55 -18.11 2.60 0.09
N ALA A 56 -17.51 2.67 0.81
CA ALA A 56 -17.18 1.73 1.60
C ALA A 56 -18.09 0.84 1.83
N GLU A 57 -18.66 0.52 1.86
CA GLU A 57 -19.37 -0.18 2.17
C GLU A 57 -19.16 -1.18 2.39
N GLY A 58 -18.97 -1.47 2.53
CA GLY A 58 -18.83 -2.56 2.82
C GLY A 58 -19.10 -3.16 3.36
#